data_e6a00867b796d37c4deda1a3caf44d2c
#
_entry.id   e6a00867b796d37c4deda1a3caf44d2c
#
_cell.length_a   1.000
_cell.length_b   1.000
_cell.length_c   1.000
_cell.angle_alpha   90.00
_cell.angle_beta   90.00
_cell.angle_gamma   90.00
#
_symmetry.space_group_name_H-M   'P 1'
#
loop_
_entity.id
_entity.type
_entity.pdbx_description
1 polymer ?
#
loop_
_entity_poly.entity_id
_entity_poly.type
_entity_poly.pdbx_seq_one_letter_code
_entity_poly.pdbx_strand_id
1 'polypeptide(L)'
;MYRVSVYVTPKAGVVDPQGAVVERALPALGHSGVHNIRVGRYITLEVEGDDAGKVSADVDDMCRRLLANPIIEDYRFDVLPVGTAAGEGT
;
A
#
# COMPACT_ATOMS: atom_id res chain seq x y z
N MET A 1 1.12 9.43 -18.55
CA MET A 1 1.72 9.23 -17.22
C MET A 1 0.64 9.01 -16.19
N TYR A 2 0.81 8.02 -15.37
CA TYR A 2 -0.14 7.71 -14.32
C TYR A 2 0.56 7.70 -12.98
N ARG A 3 -0.11 8.20 -11.97
CA ARG A 3 0.37 8.11 -10.60
C ARG A 3 -0.32 6.95 -9.94
N VAL A 4 0.47 6.10 -9.31
CA VAL A 4 -0.04 4.88 -8.69
C VAL A 4 0.27 4.91 -7.21
N SER A 5 -0.72 4.56 -6.40
CA SER A 5 -0.56 4.41 -4.96
C SER A 5 -0.86 2.95 -4.62
N VAL A 6 0.09 2.29 -3.99
CA VAL A 6 -0.04 0.87 -3.63
C VAL A 6 -0.07 0.76 -2.12
N TYR A 7 -1.03 0.02 -1.61
CA TYR A 7 -1.22 -0.21 -0.17
C TYR A 7 -1.01 -1.68 0.10
N VAL A 8 -0.01 -2.01 0.90
CA VAL A 8 0.34 -3.40 1.21
C VAL A 8 0.18 -3.62 2.70
N THR A 9 -0.61 -4.59 3.09
CA THR A 9 -0.85 -4.89 4.51
C THR A 9 -0.72 -6.39 4.75
N PRO A 10 -0.35 -6.81 5.97
CA PRO A 10 -0.30 -8.23 6.29
C PRO A 10 -1.69 -8.86 6.23
N LYS A 11 -1.77 -10.09 5.79
CA LYS A 11 -3.03 -10.82 5.81
C LYS A 11 -3.47 -11.10 7.22
N ALA A 12 -4.78 -11.24 7.40
CA ALA A 12 -5.31 -11.64 8.70
C ALA A 12 -4.72 -12.98 9.09
N GLY A 13 -4.37 -13.13 10.36
CA GLY A 13 -3.80 -14.39 10.84
C GLY A 13 -2.31 -14.53 10.68
N VAL A 14 -1.67 -13.58 9.97
CA VAL A 14 -0.23 -13.60 9.83
C VAL A 14 0.37 -12.82 11.01
N VAL A 15 1.46 -13.33 11.56
CA VAL A 15 2.14 -12.63 12.64
C VAL A 15 2.71 -11.32 12.12
N ASP A 16 2.41 -10.24 12.81
CA ASP A 16 2.88 -8.91 12.47
C ASP A 16 3.66 -8.35 13.65
N PRO A 17 4.97 -8.55 13.68
CA PRO A 17 5.76 -8.11 14.84
C PRO A 17 5.70 -6.61 15.07
N GLN A 18 5.63 -5.81 14.00
CA GLN A 18 5.57 -4.37 14.15
C GLN A 18 4.24 -3.93 14.73
N GLY A 19 3.15 -4.51 14.24
CA GLY A 19 1.83 -4.21 14.78
C GLY A 19 1.71 -4.60 16.24
N ALA A 20 2.30 -5.72 16.62
CA ALA A 20 2.27 -6.17 18.01
C ALA A 20 3.03 -5.21 18.93
N VAL A 21 4.17 -4.67 18.46
CA VAL A 21 4.91 -3.70 19.26
C VAL A 21 4.09 -2.43 19.46
N VAL A 22 3.46 -1.93 18.43
CA VAL A 22 2.63 -0.73 18.53
C VAL A 22 1.46 -0.99 19.48
N GLU A 23 0.82 -2.15 19.36
CA GLU A 23 -0.33 -2.46 20.16
C GLU A 23 0.04 -2.53 21.64
N ARG A 24 1.20 -3.06 21.97
CA ARG A 24 1.64 -3.12 23.35
C ARG A 24 2.04 -1.77 23.91
N ALA A 25 2.47 -0.84 23.04
CA ALA A 25 2.92 0.47 23.50
C ALA A 25 1.79 1.46 23.76
N LEU A 26 0.67 1.29 23.07
CA LEU A 26 -0.42 2.28 23.14
C LEU A 26 -1.06 2.41 24.52
N PRO A 27 -1.26 1.34 25.30
CA PRO A 27 -1.84 1.52 26.62
C PRO A 27 -1.01 2.43 27.53
N ALA A 28 0.31 2.42 27.39
CA ALA A 28 1.16 3.29 28.18
C ALA A 28 0.95 4.75 27.84
N LEU A 29 0.38 5.04 26.68
CA LEU A 29 0.07 6.40 26.26
C LEU A 29 -1.39 6.76 26.54
N GLY A 30 -2.14 5.91 27.23
CA GLY A 30 -3.51 6.20 27.53
C GLY A 30 -4.52 5.63 26.53
N HIS A 31 -4.09 4.78 25.63
CA HIS A 31 -4.96 4.25 24.59
C HIS A 31 -5.08 2.73 24.71
N SER A 32 -5.98 2.27 25.57
CA SER A 32 -6.08 0.85 25.84
C SER A 32 -7.15 0.13 25.03
N GLY A 33 -7.94 0.85 24.25
CA GLY A 33 -9.01 0.23 23.48
C GLY A 33 -8.66 -0.04 22.01
N VAL A 34 -7.39 -0.12 21.69
CA VAL A 34 -6.96 -0.27 20.29
C VAL A 34 -6.55 -1.71 20.02
N HIS A 35 -7.10 -2.30 18.98
CA HIS A 35 -6.88 -3.71 18.65
C HIS A 35 -6.62 -3.90 17.18
N ASN A 36 -6.03 -5.03 16.82
CA ASN A 36 -5.85 -5.45 15.43
C ASN A 36 -5.02 -4.47 14.62
N ILE A 37 -3.95 -4.00 15.23
CA ILE A 37 -3.05 -3.08 14.54
C ILE A 37 -2.23 -3.86 13.53
N ARG A 38 -2.15 -3.34 12.32
CA ARG A 38 -1.33 -3.91 11.26
C ARG A 38 -0.46 -2.83 10.69
N VAL A 39 0.82 -3.10 10.54
CA VAL A 39 1.76 -2.17 9.95
C VAL A 39 2.10 -2.67 8.56
N GLY A 40 1.86 -1.85 7.57
CA GLY A 40 2.11 -2.21 6.18
C GLY A 40 2.95 -1.16 5.49
N ARG A 41 2.87 -1.15 4.15
CA ARG A 41 3.64 -0.22 3.34
C ARG A 41 2.71 0.57 2.43
N TYR A 42 3.11 1.78 2.17
CA TYR A 42 2.44 2.64 1.20
C TYR A 42 3.50 3.03 0.17
N ILE A 43 3.30 2.63 -1.08
CA ILE A 43 4.28 2.82 -2.13
C ILE A 43 3.66 3.71 -3.20
N THR A 44 4.38 4.73 -3.64
CA THR A 44 3.92 5.57 -4.73
C THR A 44 4.89 5.47 -5.88
N LEU A 45 4.35 5.46 -7.09
CA LEU A 45 5.19 5.43 -8.29
C LEU A 45 4.46 6.11 -9.43
N GLU A 46 5.20 6.43 -10.46
CA GLU A 46 4.64 6.98 -11.68
C GLU A 46 4.95 6.02 -12.81
N VAL A 47 3.96 5.78 -13.66
CA VAL A 47 4.08 4.81 -14.73
C VAL A 47 3.73 5.50 -16.04
N GLU A 48 4.59 5.37 -17.02
CA GLU A 48 4.33 5.90 -18.36
C GLU A 48 3.34 5.01 -19.06
N GLY A 49 2.46 5.60 -19.83
CA GLY A 49 1.47 4.85 -20.59
C GLY A 49 0.34 5.75 -21.00
N ASP A 50 -0.47 5.26 -21.91
CA ASP A 50 -1.63 6.00 -22.39
C ASP A 50 -2.92 5.20 -22.26
N ASP A 51 -2.87 4.04 -21.58
CA ASP A 51 -4.06 3.22 -21.40
C ASP A 51 -4.09 2.76 -19.93
N ALA A 52 -5.07 3.23 -19.21
CA ALA A 52 -5.20 2.91 -17.79
C ALA A 52 -5.34 1.41 -17.54
N GLY A 53 -6.03 0.70 -18.43
CA GLY A 53 -6.18 -0.73 -18.26
C GLY A 53 -4.85 -1.47 -18.34
N LYS A 54 -3.99 -1.06 -19.27
CA LYS A 54 -2.69 -1.69 -19.38
C LYS A 54 -1.82 -1.32 -18.20
N VAL A 55 -1.86 -0.08 -17.76
CA VAL A 55 -1.10 0.34 -16.60
C VAL A 55 -1.55 -0.44 -15.36
N SER A 56 -2.85 -0.62 -15.18
CA SER A 56 -3.36 -1.40 -14.05
C SER A 56 -2.86 -2.85 -14.09
N ALA A 57 -2.85 -3.46 -15.27
CA ALA A 57 -2.36 -4.82 -15.39
C ALA A 57 -0.87 -4.91 -15.06
N ASP A 58 -0.10 -3.92 -15.51
CA ASP A 58 1.33 -3.89 -15.23
C ASP A 58 1.59 -3.68 -13.74
N VAL A 59 0.82 -2.80 -13.09
CA VAL A 59 0.99 -2.55 -11.66
C VAL A 59 0.63 -3.79 -10.86
N ASP A 60 -0.44 -4.48 -11.25
CA ASP A 60 -0.79 -5.71 -10.56
C ASP A 60 0.33 -6.73 -10.66
N ASP A 61 0.96 -6.83 -11.83
CA ASP A 61 2.09 -7.73 -12.01
C ASP A 61 3.26 -7.31 -11.12
N MET A 62 3.55 -6.01 -11.04
CA MET A 62 4.61 -5.52 -10.17
C MET A 62 4.35 -5.88 -8.71
N CYS A 63 3.11 -5.74 -8.28
CA CYS A 63 2.74 -6.07 -6.90
C CYS A 63 2.95 -7.55 -6.62
N ARG A 64 2.49 -8.41 -7.52
CA ARG A 64 2.60 -9.84 -7.30
C ARG A 64 4.03 -10.34 -7.32
N ARG A 65 4.89 -9.67 -8.08
CA ARG A 65 6.25 -10.16 -8.29
C ARG A 65 7.29 -9.49 -7.42
N LEU A 66 7.01 -8.29 -6.92
CA LEU A 66 8.03 -7.54 -6.19
C LEU A 66 7.50 -6.70 -5.04
N LEU A 67 6.43 -5.95 -5.26
CA LEU A 67 6.04 -4.92 -4.29
C LEU A 67 5.34 -5.49 -3.06
N ALA A 68 4.74 -6.65 -3.19
CA ALA A 68 4.08 -7.32 -2.07
C ALA A 68 4.47 -8.79 -2.07
N ASN A 69 4.30 -9.44 -0.94
CA ASN A 69 4.46 -10.89 -0.86
C ASN A 69 3.05 -11.48 -0.76
N PRO A 70 2.47 -11.96 -1.87
CA PRO A 70 1.06 -12.37 -1.87
C PRO A 70 0.75 -13.55 -0.95
N ILE A 71 1.76 -14.27 -0.49
CA ILE A 71 1.54 -15.40 0.41
C ILE A 71 1.12 -14.88 1.78
N ILE A 72 1.71 -13.78 2.23
CA ILE A 72 1.46 -13.26 3.57
C ILE A 72 0.92 -11.84 3.59
N GLU A 73 0.77 -11.20 2.42
CA GLU A 73 0.30 -9.81 2.36
C GLU A 73 -0.83 -9.66 1.37
N ASP A 74 -1.74 -8.75 1.67
CA ASP A 74 -2.74 -8.29 0.73
C ASP A 74 -2.28 -6.96 0.17
N TYR A 75 -2.74 -6.63 -1.04
CA TYR A 75 -2.42 -5.33 -1.60
C TYR A 75 -3.63 -4.81 -2.39
N ARG A 76 -3.67 -3.51 -2.51
CA ARG A 76 -4.57 -2.85 -3.44
C ARG A 76 -3.86 -1.62 -3.97
N PHE A 77 -4.36 -1.06 -5.05
CA PHE A 77 -3.73 0.13 -5.61
C PHE A 77 -4.76 0.99 -6.32
N ASP A 78 -4.41 2.27 -6.44
CA ASP A 78 -5.19 3.24 -7.20
C ASP A 78 -4.32 3.76 -8.33
N VAL A 79 -4.91 3.90 -9.52
CA VAL A 79 -4.23 4.41 -10.69
C VAL A 79 -4.95 5.68 -11.13
N LEU A 80 -4.23 6.81 -11.16
CA LEU A 80 -4.80 8.08 -11.54
C LEU A 80 -3.97 8.71 -12.66
N PRO A 81 -4.62 9.22 -13.70
CA PRO A 81 -3.87 9.92 -14.74
C PRO A 81 -3.27 11.20 -14.18
N VAL A 82 -2.04 11.50 -14.59
CA VAL A 82 -1.40 12.73 -14.22
C VAL A 82 -1.60 13.69 -15.39
N GLY A 83 -2.29 14.76 -15.14
CA GLY A 83 -2.52 15.72 -16.20
C GLY A 83 -1.26 16.45 -16.55
N THR A 84 -1.30 17.05 -17.75
CA THR A 84 -0.17 17.80 -18.12
C THR A 84 -0.05 19.06 -17.32
N ALA A 85 -1.05 19.41 -16.64
CA ALA A 85 -0.98 20.57 -15.78
C ALA A 85 -0.11 20.21 -14.70
N ALA A 86 1.03 20.42 -14.87
CA ALA A 86 1.92 19.93 -14.00
C ALA A 86 1.77 20.31 -12.63
N GLY A 87 1.12 21.26 -12.45
CA GLY A 87 1.07 21.70 -11.09
C GLY A 87 0.77 20.67 -10.18
N GLU A 88 0.09 19.76 -10.61
CA GLU A 88 -0.23 18.94 -9.73
C GLU A 88 0.77 18.18 -9.32
N GLY A 89 1.67 18.03 -9.95
CA GLY A 89 2.71 17.22 -9.52
C GLY A 89 2.95 17.28 -8.12
N THR A 90 2.35 18.10 -7.54
CA THR A 90 2.62 18.10 -6.19
C THR A 90 2.41 17.04 -5.45
#